data_8b4ae57793eeb8332395f919ad182180
#
_entry.id   8b4ae57793eeb8332395f919ad182180
#
_cell.length_a   1.000
_cell.length_b   1.000
_cell.length_c   1.000
_cell.angle_alpha   90.00
_cell.angle_beta   90.00
_cell.angle_gamma   90.00
#
_symmetry.space_group_name_H-M   'P 1'
#
loop_
_entity.id
_entity.type
_entity.pdbx_description
1 polymer ?
#
loop_
_entity_poly.entity_id
_entity_poly.type
_entity_poly.pdbx_seq_one_letter_code
_entity_poly.pdbx_strand_id
1 'polypeptide(L)'
;NIVLAVFNLVPAFPMDGGRALRAFLSYRMDRAAATKLATRIGHILAFGFGLFGFVSGYPLLMLVALFVFMGASAENNSTQLHQLARRLRVSDAMITLFSTLPVTSRIGDAVALLIHSTQHNIPIVDGVDKPIGLLTRARLLRALHDLGADGQVADVMRTDVPTVSDQAELDDALRLMDEENFPAVMVADQRGHLIGMVTLENLGQMLLLARLQPRE
;
A
#
# COMPACT_ATOMS: atom_id res chain seq x y z
N ASN A 1 30.68 -3.39 11.87
CA ASN A 1 29.97 -2.08 11.81
C ASN A 1 30.48 -1.18 10.67
N ILE A 2 31.80 -1.14 10.34
CA ILE A 2 32.34 -0.32 9.24
C ILE A 2 31.83 -0.82 7.88
N VAL A 3 31.83 -2.13 7.64
CA VAL A 3 31.32 -2.75 6.39
C VAL A 3 29.83 -2.40 6.19
N LEU A 4 29.03 -2.46 7.25
CA LEU A 4 27.60 -2.11 7.19
C LEU A 4 27.41 -0.62 6.89
N ALA A 5 28.22 0.25 7.48
CA ALA A 5 28.18 1.69 7.20
C ALA A 5 28.55 2.01 5.74
N VAL A 6 29.63 1.39 5.21
CA VAL A 6 30.02 1.54 3.80
C VAL A 6 28.95 1.01 2.86
N PHE A 7 28.31 -0.12 3.21
CA PHE A 7 27.21 -0.68 2.44
C PHE A 7 26.01 0.25 2.38
N ASN A 8 25.64 0.90 3.49
CA ASN A 8 24.54 1.86 3.56
C ASN A 8 24.84 3.18 2.80
N LEU A 9 26.10 3.48 2.52
CA LEU A 9 26.51 4.64 1.70
C LEU A 9 26.40 4.38 0.19
N VAL A 10 26.17 3.13 -0.25
CA VAL A 10 25.98 2.82 -1.67
C VAL A 10 24.79 3.64 -2.21
N PRO A 11 24.94 4.40 -3.32
CA PRO A 11 23.92 5.30 -3.84
C PRO A 11 22.82 4.52 -4.60
N ALA A 12 22.21 3.57 -3.92
CA ALA A 12 21.15 2.69 -4.45
C ALA A 12 20.09 2.39 -3.39
N PHE A 13 18.84 2.29 -3.79
CA PHE A 13 17.78 1.78 -2.91
C PHE A 13 17.97 0.27 -2.67
N PRO A 14 17.58 -0.24 -1.48
CA PRO A 14 16.85 0.40 -0.36
C PRO A 14 17.75 1.06 0.69
N MET A 15 19.01 1.36 0.39
CA MET A 15 20.00 1.89 1.34
C MET A 15 19.87 3.39 1.56
N ASP A 16 20.44 3.90 2.66
CA ASP A 16 20.42 5.33 2.98
C ASP A 16 21.13 6.19 1.94
N GLY A 17 22.17 5.66 1.30
CA GLY A 17 22.84 6.28 0.17
C GLY A 17 21.92 6.55 -1.03
N GLY A 18 20.95 5.68 -1.29
CA GLY A 18 19.93 5.90 -2.32
C GLY A 18 18.96 7.03 -1.97
N ARG A 19 18.58 7.14 -0.71
CA ARG A 19 17.76 8.25 -0.21
C ARG A 19 18.51 9.57 -0.24
N ALA A 20 19.78 9.58 0.16
CA ALA A 20 20.66 10.76 0.06
C ALA A 20 20.85 11.19 -1.39
N LEU A 21 21.09 10.25 -2.31
CA LEU A 21 21.19 10.53 -3.74
C LEU A 21 19.89 11.16 -4.28
N ARG A 22 18.72 10.60 -3.95
CA ARG A 22 17.43 11.16 -4.33
C ARG A 22 17.24 12.58 -3.79
N ALA A 23 17.54 12.81 -2.51
CA ALA A 23 17.45 14.13 -1.90
C ALA A 23 18.34 15.15 -2.62
N PHE A 24 19.58 14.79 -2.93
CA PHE A 24 20.51 15.63 -3.69
C PHE A 24 20.00 15.95 -5.10
N LEU A 25 19.48 14.96 -5.81
CA LEU A 25 18.92 15.15 -7.16
C LEU A 25 17.65 16.03 -7.13
N SER A 26 16.85 15.94 -6.06
CA SER A 26 15.62 16.73 -5.91
C SER A 26 15.87 18.24 -5.75
N TYR A 27 17.11 18.67 -5.52
CA TYR A 27 17.46 20.10 -5.55
C TYR A 27 17.41 20.71 -6.97
N ARG A 28 17.57 19.88 -8.02
CA ARG A 28 17.67 20.35 -9.41
C ARG A 28 16.61 19.80 -10.34
N MET A 29 15.84 18.81 -9.89
CA MET A 29 14.81 18.17 -10.69
C MET A 29 13.61 17.79 -9.84
N ASP A 30 12.46 17.55 -10.48
CA ASP A 30 11.25 17.07 -9.83
C ASP A 30 11.49 15.75 -9.07
N ARG A 31 10.82 15.58 -7.94
CA ARG A 31 10.98 14.44 -7.03
C ARG A 31 10.85 13.08 -7.72
N ALA A 32 9.93 12.99 -8.69
CA ALA A 32 9.76 11.77 -9.47
C ALA A 32 10.87 11.51 -10.48
N ALA A 33 11.39 12.57 -11.13
CA ALA A 33 12.54 12.45 -12.00
C ALA A 33 13.78 12.04 -11.20
N ALA A 34 13.96 12.63 -10.00
CA ALA A 34 15.03 12.27 -9.06
C ALA A 34 14.93 10.79 -8.63
N THR A 35 13.73 10.31 -8.28
CA THR A 35 13.51 8.89 -7.93
C THR A 35 13.81 7.98 -9.11
N LYS A 36 13.30 8.28 -10.31
CA LYS A 36 13.59 7.49 -11.52
C LYS A 36 15.09 7.39 -11.84
N LEU A 37 15.81 8.50 -11.68
CA LEU A 37 17.26 8.52 -11.92
C LEU A 37 18.00 7.72 -10.85
N ALA A 38 17.67 7.88 -9.58
CA ALA A 38 18.24 7.10 -8.48
C ALA A 38 17.97 5.59 -8.65
N THR A 39 16.76 5.21 -9.08
CA THR A 39 16.40 3.82 -9.40
C THR A 39 17.25 3.27 -10.56
N ARG A 40 17.45 4.04 -11.64
CA ARG A 40 18.31 3.61 -12.76
C ARG A 40 19.76 3.39 -12.32
N ILE A 41 20.29 4.28 -11.50
CA ILE A 41 21.63 4.13 -10.91
C ILE A 41 21.68 2.86 -10.06
N GLY A 42 20.68 2.63 -9.22
CA GLY A 42 20.54 1.40 -8.42
C GLY A 42 20.53 0.13 -9.27
N HIS A 43 19.79 0.10 -10.38
CA HIS A 43 19.76 -1.05 -11.30
C HIS A 43 21.10 -1.29 -11.99
N ILE A 44 21.81 -0.23 -12.40
CA ILE A 44 23.17 -0.35 -12.99
C ILE A 44 24.15 -0.93 -11.98
N LEU A 45 24.11 -0.44 -10.73
CA LEU A 45 24.96 -0.97 -9.65
C LEU A 45 24.60 -2.42 -9.31
N ALA A 46 23.31 -2.76 -9.24
CA ALA A 46 22.85 -4.13 -9.03
C ALA A 46 23.34 -5.07 -10.13
N PHE A 47 23.25 -4.64 -11.40
CA PHE A 47 23.76 -5.41 -12.53
C PHE A 47 25.29 -5.61 -12.42
N GLY A 48 26.03 -4.54 -12.10
CA GLY A 48 27.48 -4.60 -11.89
C GLY A 48 27.89 -5.56 -10.77
N PHE A 49 27.22 -5.49 -9.61
CA PHE A 49 27.44 -6.42 -8.49
C PHE A 49 27.08 -7.86 -8.85
N GLY A 50 25.97 -8.06 -9.57
CA GLY A 50 25.55 -9.38 -10.03
C GLY A 50 26.54 -10.01 -10.98
N LEU A 51 26.99 -9.27 -11.99
CA LEU A 51 27.97 -9.72 -12.98
C LEU A 51 29.32 -10.02 -12.32
N PHE A 52 29.83 -9.11 -11.49
CA PHE A 52 31.07 -9.32 -10.76
C PHE A 52 30.99 -10.51 -9.81
N GLY A 53 29.87 -10.67 -9.08
CA GLY A 53 29.63 -11.82 -8.21
C GLY A 53 29.60 -13.14 -8.97
N PHE A 54 29.00 -13.15 -10.17
CA PHE A 54 28.96 -14.32 -11.03
C PHE A 54 30.35 -14.72 -11.55
N VAL A 55 31.11 -13.75 -12.11
CA VAL A 55 32.46 -14.02 -12.66
C VAL A 55 33.44 -14.41 -11.57
N SER A 56 33.36 -13.80 -10.40
CA SER A 56 34.28 -14.04 -9.27
C SER A 56 33.89 -15.22 -8.39
N GLY A 57 32.72 -15.84 -8.64
CA GLY A 57 32.24 -16.98 -7.84
C GLY A 57 31.78 -16.58 -6.43
N TYR A 58 31.37 -15.34 -6.18
CA TYR A 58 30.87 -14.85 -4.89
C TYR A 58 29.34 -14.82 -4.84
N PRO A 59 28.66 -15.90 -4.39
CA PRO A 59 27.18 -15.96 -4.38
C PRO A 59 26.53 -14.93 -3.48
N LEU A 60 27.21 -14.50 -2.41
CA LEU A 60 26.71 -13.44 -1.53
C LEU A 60 26.55 -12.10 -2.27
N LEU A 61 27.45 -11.79 -3.19
CA LEU A 61 27.36 -10.56 -3.97
C LEU A 61 26.22 -10.58 -4.98
N MET A 62 25.88 -11.76 -5.51
CA MET A 62 24.69 -11.96 -6.35
C MET A 62 23.40 -11.75 -5.54
N LEU A 63 23.36 -12.23 -4.29
CA LEU A 63 22.23 -12.01 -3.40
C LEU A 63 22.05 -10.51 -3.08
N VAL A 64 23.16 -9.80 -2.83
CA VAL A 64 23.14 -8.34 -2.64
C VAL A 64 22.63 -7.63 -3.89
N ALA A 65 23.07 -8.04 -5.07
CA ALA A 65 22.59 -7.47 -6.33
C ALA A 65 21.06 -7.63 -6.49
N LEU A 66 20.55 -8.81 -6.18
CA LEU A 66 19.10 -9.09 -6.21
C LEU A 66 18.33 -8.19 -5.22
N PHE A 67 18.85 -8.05 -4.00
CA PHE A 67 18.25 -7.21 -2.97
C PHE A 67 18.20 -5.72 -3.39
N VAL A 68 19.30 -5.20 -3.94
CA VAL A 68 19.37 -3.81 -4.46
C VAL A 68 18.40 -3.62 -5.62
N PHE A 69 18.33 -4.57 -6.55
CA PHE A 69 17.40 -4.50 -7.67
C PHE A 69 15.93 -4.45 -7.22
N MET A 70 15.56 -5.33 -6.30
CA MET A 70 14.19 -5.39 -5.75
C MET A 70 13.83 -4.10 -4.99
N GLY A 71 14.72 -3.59 -4.15
CA GLY A 71 14.50 -2.37 -3.38
C GLY A 71 14.37 -1.12 -4.25
N ALA A 72 15.21 -0.99 -5.29
CA ALA A 72 15.11 0.10 -6.25
C ALA A 72 13.78 0.07 -7.03
N SER A 73 13.30 -1.12 -7.38
CA SER A 73 12.02 -1.31 -8.08
C SER A 73 10.82 -0.96 -7.20
N ALA A 74 10.83 -1.34 -5.93
CA ALA A 74 9.76 -1.04 -4.98
C ALA A 74 9.59 0.48 -4.76
N GLU A 75 10.68 1.23 -4.56
CA GLU A 75 10.66 2.68 -4.38
C GLU A 75 10.10 3.43 -5.59
N ASN A 76 10.43 2.97 -6.80
CA ASN A 76 9.90 3.58 -8.03
C ASN A 76 8.39 3.38 -8.17
N ASN A 77 7.87 2.22 -7.79
CA ASN A 77 6.43 1.91 -7.88
C ASN A 77 5.62 2.77 -6.91
N SER A 78 6.07 2.93 -5.67
CA SER A 78 5.43 3.80 -4.68
C SER A 78 5.36 5.25 -5.16
N THR A 79 6.46 5.80 -5.66
CA THR A 79 6.51 7.19 -6.18
C THR A 79 5.54 7.40 -7.37
N GLN A 80 5.41 6.42 -8.26
CA GLN A 80 4.49 6.52 -9.41
C GLN A 80 3.02 6.50 -8.96
N LEU A 81 2.69 5.70 -7.94
CA LEU A 81 1.35 5.64 -7.37
C LEU A 81 0.93 7.00 -6.82
N HIS A 82 1.74 7.61 -5.96
CA HIS A 82 1.49 8.94 -5.40
C HIS A 82 1.35 10.04 -6.47
N GLN A 83 2.15 9.98 -7.54
CA GLN A 83 2.03 10.95 -8.63
C GLN A 83 0.71 10.84 -9.40
N LEU A 84 0.23 9.63 -9.64
CA LEU A 84 -1.06 9.41 -10.26
C LEU A 84 -2.19 9.87 -9.33
N ALA A 85 -2.08 9.52 -8.06
CA ALA A 85 -3.08 9.82 -7.04
C ALA A 85 -3.33 11.33 -6.85
N ARG A 86 -2.30 12.17 -7.00
CA ARG A 86 -2.44 13.65 -6.94
C ARG A 86 -3.30 14.27 -8.04
N ARG A 87 -3.58 13.53 -9.11
CA ARG A 87 -4.40 13.98 -10.24
C ARG A 87 -5.83 13.49 -10.18
N LEU A 88 -6.14 12.64 -9.21
CA LEU A 88 -7.40 11.94 -9.06
C LEU A 88 -8.05 12.32 -7.72
N ARG A 89 -9.36 12.26 -7.70
CA ARG A 89 -10.15 12.34 -6.47
C ARG A 89 -10.40 10.94 -5.92
N VAL A 90 -10.74 10.87 -4.67
CA VAL A 90 -11.16 9.63 -4.01
C VAL A 90 -12.36 9.03 -4.76
N SER A 91 -13.32 9.85 -5.21
CA SER A 91 -14.48 9.42 -6.02
C SER A 91 -14.12 8.67 -7.29
N ASP A 92 -12.94 8.96 -7.90
CA ASP A 92 -12.52 8.33 -9.16
C ASP A 92 -11.97 6.92 -8.95
N ALA A 93 -11.59 6.58 -7.72
CA ALA A 93 -10.90 5.34 -7.38
C ALA A 93 -11.61 4.50 -6.30
N MET A 94 -12.66 5.02 -5.65
CA MET A 94 -13.36 4.29 -4.60
C MET A 94 -14.20 3.14 -5.16
N ILE A 95 -14.28 2.07 -4.38
CA ILE A 95 -15.21 0.97 -4.59
C ILE A 95 -16.54 1.37 -3.94
N THR A 96 -17.63 1.28 -4.69
CA THR A 96 -18.98 1.58 -4.21
C THR A 96 -19.84 0.32 -4.04
N LEU A 97 -19.45 -0.79 -4.68
CA LEU A 97 -20.12 -2.08 -4.55
C LEU A 97 -19.38 -2.94 -3.53
N PHE A 98 -19.84 -2.90 -2.31
CA PHE A 98 -19.31 -3.70 -1.20
C PHE A 98 -20.41 -3.99 -0.19
N SER A 99 -20.18 -5.00 0.64
CA SER A 99 -21.06 -5.34 1.75
C SER A 99 -20.48 -4.84 3.07
N THR A 100 -21.34 -4.40 3.97
CA THR A 100 -21.02 -3.99 5.33
C THR A 100 -21.57 -4.96 6.34
N LEU A 101 -21.11 -4.90 7.59
CA LEU A 101 -21.72 -5.62 8.70
C LEU A 101 -22.04 -4.64 9.83
N PRO A 102 -23.17 -4.80 10.50
CA PRO A 102 -23.46 -4.11 11.75
C PRO A 102 -22.44 -4.49 12.84
N VAL A 103 -22.17 -3.58 13.76
CA VAL A 103 -21.28 -3.82 14.90
C VAL A 103 -21.74 -4.99 15.80
N THR A 104 -23.03 -5.28 15.79
CA THR A 104 -23.66 -6.37 16.54
C THR A 104 -23.51 -7.76 15.89
N SER A 105 -22.90 -7.83 14.69
CA SER A 105 -22.69 -9.08 13.97
C SER A 105 -21.71 -10.00 14.69
N ARG A 106 -21.86 -11.30 14.44
CA ARG A 106 -20.94 -12.33 14.92
C ARG A 106 -19.84 -12.61 13.91
N ILE A 107 -18.75 -13.23 14.38
CA ILE A 107 -17.66 -13.68 13.52
C ILE A 107 -18.17 -14.64 12.44
N GLY A 108 -19.15 -15.50 12.73
CA GLY A 108 -19.80 -16.38 11.76
C GLY A 108 -20.46 -15.64 10.60
N ASP A 109 -21.10 -14.49 10.87
CA ASP A 109 -21.71 -13.64 9.81
C ASP A 109 -20.63 -13.08 8.88
N ALA A 110 -19.51 -12.63 9.46
CA ALA A 110 -18.39 -12.13 8.70
C ALA A 110 -17.71 -13.22 7.85
N VAL A 111 -17.65 -14.45 8.36
CA VAL A 111 -17.15 -15.62 7.62
C VAL A 111 -18.07 -15.94 6.44
N ALA A 112 -19.38 -15.95 6.66
CA ALA A 112 -20.37 -16.17 5.60
C ALA A 112 -20.23 -15.11 4.49
N LEU A 113 -20.09 -13.82 4.88
CA LEU A 113 -19.85 -12.73 3.93
C LEU A 113 -18.57 -12.94 3.13
N LEU A 114 -17.48 -13.33 3.81
CA LEU A 114 -16.18 -13.57 3.15
C LEU A 114 -16.23 -14.71 2.12
N ILE A 115 -17.01 -15.76 2.39
CA ILE A 115 -17.16 -16.91 1.48
C ILE A 115 -17.98 -16.54 0.24
N HIS A 116 -18.99 -15.68 0.40
CA HIS A 116 -19.91 -15.30 -0.67
C HIS A 116 -19.50 -14.01 -1.42
N SER A 117 -18.40 -13.38 -1.06
CA SER A 117 -17.89 -12.17 -1.70
C SER A 117 -16.40 -12.30 -2.01
N THR A 118 -15.90 -11.45 -2.92
CA THR A 118 -14.46 -11.29 -3.20
C THR A 118 -13.79 -10.26 -2.27
N GLN A 119 -14.51 -9.78 -1.28
CA GLN A 119 -14.12 -8.68 -0.40
C GLN A 119 -13.13 -9.15 0.65
N HIS A 120 -11.97 -8.47 0.77
CA HIS A 120 -10.95 -8.80 1.77
C HIS A 120 -11.00 -7.91 3.01
N ASN A 121 -11.69 -6.78 2.89
CA ASN A 121 -11.86 -5.77 3.94
C ASN A 121 -13.35 -5.52 4.12
N ILE A 122 -13.89 -5.76 5.30
CA ILE A 122 -15.32 -5.62 5.61
C ILE A 122 -15.50 -4.40 6.51
N PRO A 123 -16.12 -3.32 5.99
CA PRO A 123 -16.49 -2.17 6.82
C PRO A 123 -17.55 -2.56 7.84
N ILE A 124 -17.36 -2.09 9.06
CA ILE A 124 -18.33 -2.25 10.15
C ILE A 124 -19.01 -0.89 10.37
N VAL A 125 -20.34 -0.91 10.39
CA VAL A 125 -21.15 0.29 10.50
C VAL A 125 -22.01 0.27 11.75
N ASP A 126 -22.42 1.45 12.19
CA ASP A 126 -23.43 1.62 13.25
C ASP A 126 -24.86 1.53 12.68
N GLY A 127 -25.88 1.81 13.54
CA GLY A 127 -27.29 1.76 13.16
C GLY A 127 -27.76 2.86 12.20
N VAL A 128 -26.86 3.79 11.81
CA VAL A 128 -27.12 4.90 10.86
C VAL A 128 -26.10 4.92 9.71
N ASP A 129 -25.55 3.77 9.37
CA ASP A 129 -24.59 3.53 8.28
C ASP A 129 -23.30 4.35 8.38
N LYS A 130 -22.91 4.80 9.59
CA LYS A 130 -21.60 5.42 9.79
C LYS A 130 -20.53 4.36 9.98
N PRO A 131 -19.37 4.53 9.33
CA PRO A 131 -18.25 3.61 9.50
C PRO A 131 -17.65 3.75 10.89
N ILE A 132 -17.58 2.67 11.64
CA ILE A 132 -17.04 2.62 13.00
C ILE A 132 -15.88 1.63 13.15
N GLY A 133 -15.66 0.80 12.18
CA GLY A 133 -14.57 -0.17 12.22
C GLY A 133 -14.30 -0.86 10.88
N LEU A 134 -13.19 -1.55 10.83
CA LEU A 134 -12.78 -2.37 9.69
C LEU A 134 -12.36 -3.77 10.17
N LEU A 135 -12.92 -4.79 9.56
CA LEU A 135 -12.53 -6.17 9.78
C LEU A 135 -11.80 -6.70 8.54
N THR A 136 -10.49 -6.90 8.65
CA THR A 136 -9.70 -7.47 7.56
C THR A 136 -9.81 -9.00 7.56
N ARG A 137 -9.66 -9.63 6.39
CA ARG A 137 -9.62 -11.10 6.26
C ARG A 137 -8.64 -11.74 7.23
N ALA A 138 -7.44 -11.18 7.40
CA ALA A 138 -6.43 -11.73 8.28
C ALA A 138 -6.82 -11.70 9.76
N ARG A 139 -7.53 -10.64 10.20
CA ARG A 139 -8.06 -10.54 11.57
C ARG A 139 -9.23 -11.49 11.77
N LEU A 140 -10.14 -11.58 10.79
CA LEU A 140 -11.28 -12.48 10.82
C LEU A 140 -10.85 -13.93 10.99
N LEU A 141 -9.85 -14.40 10.22
CA LEU A 141 -9.37 -15.78 10.31
C LEU A 141 -8.71 -16.08 11.67
N ARG A 142 -7.98 -15.13 12.24
CA ARG A 142 -7.44 -15.26 13.61
C ARG A 142 -8.55 -15.27 14.64
N ALA A 143 -9.50 -14.36 14.54
CA ALA A 143 -10.64 -14.28 15.45
C ALA A 143 -11.50 -15.55 15.44
N LEU A 144 -11.72 -16.14 14.26
CA LEU A 144 -12.43 -17.41 14.13
C LEU A 144 -11.68 -18.55 14.84
N HIS A 145 -10.34 -18.57 14.78
CA HIS A 145 -9.52 -19.55 15.48
C HIS A 145 -9.58 -19.36 17.01
N ASP A 146 -9.48 -18.12 17.48
CA ASP A 146 -9.30 -17.80 18.89
C ASP A 146 -10.65 -17.75 19.67
N LEU A 147 -11.72 -17.23 19.05
CA LEU A 147 -13.01 -16.95 19.68
C LEU A 147 -14.16 -17.81 19.11
N GLY A 148 -13.93 -18.49 17.98
CA GLY A 148 -14.98 -19.23 17.29
C GLY A 148 -15.98 -18.33 16.54
N ALA A 149 -17.00 -18.98 15.94
CA ALA A 149 -18.01 -18.30 15.12
C ALA A 149 -18.98 -17.42 15.93
N ASP A 150 -19.16 -17.72 17.21
CA ASP A 150 -20.07 -17.01 18.11
C ASP A 150 -19.50 -15.70 18.69
N GLY A 151 -18.19 -15.46 18.52
CA GLY A 151 -17.53 -14.24 18.95
C GLY A 151 -18.12 -12.98 18.28
N GLN A 152 -17.97 -11.82 18.92
CA GLN A 152 -18.50 -10.56 18.39
C GLN A 152 -17.49 -9.91 17.42
N VAL A 153 -18.00 -9.33 16.34
CA VAL A 153 -17.18 -8.55 15.39
C VAL A 153 -16.58 -7.31 16.09
N ALA A 154 -17.32 -6.71 17.03
CA ALA A 154 -16.87 -5.56 17.81
C ALA A 154 -15.56 -5.79 18.58
N ASP A 155 -15.31 -7.01 19.05
CA ASP A 155 -14.13 -7.35 19.87
C ASP A 155 -12.85 -7.47 19.02
N VAL A 156 -13.01 -7.63 17.70
CA VAL A 156 -11.89 -7.98 16.80
C VAL A 156 -11.69 -7.00 15.65
N MET A 157 -12.63 -6.10 15.39
CA MET A 157 -12.48 -5.06 14.37
C MET A 157 -11.40 -4.04 14.78
N ARG A 158 -10.87 -3.29 13.82
CA ARG A 158 -10.11 -2.06 14.07
C ARG A 158 -11.08 -0.89 14.10
N THR A 159 -10.98 -0.04 15.10
CA THR A 159 -11.87 1.12 15.30
C THR A 159 -11.24 2.45 14.86
N ASP A 160 -9.93 2.48 14.73
CA ASP A 160 -9.11 3.63 14.35
C ASP A 160 -9.00 3.82 12.82
N VAL A 161 -10.04 3.46 12.07
CA VAL A 161 -9.99 3.44 10.60
C VAL A 161 -10.07 4.85 10.02
N PRO A 162 -9.10 5.27 9.19
CA PRO A 162 -9.13 6.57 8.56
C PRO A 162 -10.33 6.69 7.60
N THR A 163 -11.00 7.85 7.68
CA THR A 163 -12.14 8.18 6.82
C THR A 163 -11.85 9.47 6.08
N VAL A 164 -12.13 9.49 4.79
CA VAL A 164 -11.95 10.64 3.91
C VAL A 164 -13.24 11.00 3.18
N SER A 165 -13.33 12.23 2.67
CA SER A 165 -14.40 12.63 1.76
C SER A 165 -14.16 12.07 0.35
N ASP A 166 -15.23 11.83 -0.40
CA ASP A 166 -15.21 11.49 -1.83
C ASP A 166 -14.54 12.58 -2.68
N GLN A 167 -14.57 13.84 -2.21
CA GLN A 167 -13.97 15.00 -2.89
C GLN A 167 -12.49 15.22 -2.56
N ALA A 168 -11.94 14.51 -1.59
CA ALA A 168 -10.52 14.60 -1.22
C ALA A 168 -9.60 14.14 -2.37
N GLU A 169 -8.35 14.58 -2.35
CA GLU A 169 -7.33 14.03 -3.25
C GLU A 169 -7.05 12.57 -2.92
N LEU A 170 -6.88 11.74 -3.93
CA LEU A 170 -6.57 10.32 -3.72
C LEU A 170 -5.20 10.12 -3.03
N ASP A 171 -4.26 11.07 -3.21
CA ASP A 171 -2.96 11.07 -2.52
C ASP A 171 -3.11 11.20 -0.99
N ASP A 172 -4.13 11.92 -0.50
CA ASP A 172 -4.41 12.01 0.93
C ASP A 172 -4.88 10.67 1.50
N ALA A 173 -5.75 9.97 0.78
CA ALA A 173 -6.16 8.61 1.17
C ALA A 173 -4.97 7.64 1.21
N LEU A 174 -4.08 7.70 0.21
CA LEU A 174 -2.86 6.88 0.18
C LEU A 174 -1.93 7.18 1.35
N ARG A 175 -1.71 8.45 1.67
CA ARG A 175 -0.87 8.83 2.83
C ARG A 175 -1.43 8.29 4.13
N LEU A 176 -2.73 8.39 4.35
CA LEU A 176 -3.39 7.84 5.53
C LEU A 176 -3.23 6.31 5.61
N MET A 177 -3.32 5.61 4.47
CA MET A 177 -3.09 4.16 4.43
C MET A 177 -1.66 3.79 4.81
N ASP A 178 -0.66 4.57 4.35
CA ASP A 178 0.76 4.33 4.63
C ASP A 178 1.11 4.69 6.08
N GLU A 179 0.67 5.86 6.57
CA GLU A 179 0.99 6.37 7.91
C GLU A 179 0.36 5.52 9.01
N GLU A 180 -0.90 5.13 8.83
CA GLU A 180 -1.67 4.35 9.81
C GLU A 180 -1.55 2.82 9.60
N ASN A 181 -0.82 2.40 8.55
CA ASN A 181 -0.67 0.99 8.16
C ASN A 181 -2.02 0.28 8.01
N PHE A 182 -2.92 0.90 7.24
CA PHE A 182 -4.23 0.35 6.90
C PHE A 182 -4.29 -0.16 5.46
N PRO A 183 -4.91 -1.30 5.20
CA PRO A 183 -5.09 -1.82 3.85
C PRO A 183 -6.21 -1.11 3.08
N ALA A 184 -7.03 -0.30 3.74
CA ALA A 184 -8.17 0.41 3.19
C ALA A 184 -8.47 1.70 3.96
N VAL A 185 -9.03 2.70 3.28
CA VAL A 185 -9.60 3.93 3.84
C VAL A 185 -11.09 3.97 3.51
N MET A 186 -11.91 4.34 4.48
CA MET A 186 -13.34 4.51 4.27
C MET A 186 -13.66 5.85 3.65
N VAL A 187 -14.67 5.89 2.80
CA VAL A 187 -15.15 7.12 2.16
C VAL A 187 -16.53 7.44 2.68
N ALA A 188 -16.67 8.62 3.29
CA ALA A 188 -17.94 9.08 3.82
C ALA A 188 -18.46 10.33 3.10
N ASP A 189 -19.77 10.46 3.05
CA ASP A 189 -20.44 11.67 2.58
C ASP A 189 -20.36 12.81 3.61
N GLN A 190 -20.92 13.97 3.26
CA GLN A 190 -20.96 15.15 4.16
C GLN A 190 -21.76 14.92 5.45
N ARG A 191 -22.59 13.86 5.51
CA ARG A 191 -23.37 13.48 6.69
C ARG A 191 -22.65 12.42 7.51
N GLY A 192 -21.52 11.90 7.02
CA GLY A 192 -20.72 10.88 7.64
C GLY A 192 -21.19 9.44 7.34
N HIS A 193 -22.08 9.22 6.38
CA HIS A 193 -22.47 7.88 5.95
C HIS A 193 -21.40 7.28 5.05
N LEU A 194 -21.18 5.99 5.19
CA LEU A 194 -20.25 5.23 4.36
C LEU A 194 -20.80 5.10 2.93
N ILE A 195 -20.11 5.67 1.96
CA ILE A 195 -20.48 5.65 0.55
C ILE A 195 -19.49 4.89 -0.34
N GLY A 196 -18.30 4.59 0.18
CA GLY A 196 -17.27 3.90 -0.56
C GLY A 196 -16.10 3.46 0.32
N MET A 197 -15.15 2.79 -0.28
CA MET A 197 -13.82 2.57 0.30
C MET A 197 -12.73 2.56 -0.78
N VAL A 198 -11.54 2.97 -0.41
CA VAL A 198 -10.33 2.86 -1.24
C VAL A 198 -9.45 1.77 -0.64
N THR A 199 -9.00 0.81 -1.46
CA THR A 199 -8.12 -0.28 -1.03
C THR A 199 -6.83 -0.28 -1.85
N LEU A 200 -5.72 -0.76 -1.26
CA LEU A 200 -4.44 -0.91 -2.00
C LEU A 200 -4.59 -1.84 -3.21
N GLU A 201 -5.43 -2.86 -3.09
CA GLU A 201 -5.69 -3.80 -4.18
C GLU A 201 -6.35 -3.10 -5.38
N ASN A 202 -7.41 -2.31 -5.14
CA ASN A 202 -8.10 -1.57 -6.18
C ASN A 202 -7.18 -0.53 -6.85
N LEU A 203 -6.38 0.17 -6.06
CA LEU A 203 -5.40 1.13 -6.57
C LEU A 203 -4.33 0.44 -7.43
N GLY A 204 -3.89 -0.75 -7.04
CA GLY A 204 -2.98 -1.58 -7.84
C GLY A 204 -3.56 -1.95 -9.20
N GLN A 205 -4.83 -2.36 -9.24
CA GLN A 205 -5.55 -2.67 -10.49
C GLN A 205 -5.70 -1.43 -11.37
N MET A 206 -6.07 -0.29 -10.79
CA MET A 206 -6.23 0.97 -11.52
C MET A 206 -4.90 1.45 -12.13
N LEU A 207 -3.78 1.28 -11.43
CA LEU A 207 -2.44 1.55 -11.96
C LEU A 207 -2.10 0.68 -13.17
N LEU A 208 -2.44 -0.60 -13.11
CA LEU A 208 -2.23 -1.52 -14.24
C LEU A 208 -3.02 -1.07 -15.47
N LEU A 209 -4.28 -0.70 -15.30
CA LEU A 209 -5.13 -0.20 -16.38
C LEU A 209 -4.61 1.13 -16.95
N ALA A 210 -4.19 2.07 -16.10
CA ALA A 210 -3.62 3.34 -16.53
C ALA A 210 -2.31 3.20 -17.33
N ARG A 211 -1.54 2.12 -17.10
CA ARG A 211 -0.34 1.81 -17.89
C ARG A 211 -0.65 1.21 -19.26
N LEU A 212 -1.80 0.58 -19.40
CA LEU A 212 -2.23 -0.09 -20.64
C LEU A 212 -2.95 0.87 -21.61
N GLN A 213 -3.42 2.04 -21.13
CA GLN A 213 -4.01 3.06 -22.01
C GLN A 213 -2.88 3.78 -22.76
N PRO A 214 -2.90 3.81 -24.11
CA PRO A 214 -1.96 4.58 -24.89
C PRO A 214 -2.09 6.07 -24.50
N ARG A 215 -0.98 6.76 -24.32
CA ARG A 215 -0.96 8.22 -24.22
C ARG A 215 -1.39 8.78 -25.59
N GLU A 216 -2.58 9.32 -25.66
CA GLU A 216 -2.97 10.24 -26.76
C GLU A 216 -2.17 11.54 -26.67
#